data_9bcfe3fd9bef1144603918626cec2505
#
_entry.id   9bcfe3fd9bef1144603918626cec2505
#
_cell.length_a   1.000
_cell.length_b   1.000
_cell.length_c   1.000
_cell.angle_alpha   90.00
_cell.angle_beta   90.00
_cell.angle_gamma   90.00
#
_symmetry.space_group_name_H-M   'P 1'
#
loop_
_entity.id
_entity.type
_entity.pdbx_description
1 polymer ?
#
loop_
_entity_poly.entity_id
_entity_poly.type
_entity_poly.pdbx_seq_one_letter_code
_entity_poly.pdbx_strand_id
1 'polypeptide(L)'
;MGEIGKLTINGKVFEHVKTRAYAPVSIFKSGDLFLRKGPKKLLEEEIAFHRTLLEYDFPIPRILEEGDLEGEYYYIETSLGEKHFGEIFIEDTKNHGGISKNHFGNFLEVAEKFAKAQLATRNERRNEESFYSGLGLEFNIEELPELKEDTLRAFDKVKEKSKSLPYVLTHGDFNPYNILERGVIDFGSSFHAPAGYDIVTNIYHIYNFPEKDGYEMKRCFDFSEQQKETYLEKMNVIYREAGLPEPTDFADDFIFCRTIWATVRNEKIPKIQKWRYDRFGKILAAYLRDESLPELVEKEWGK
;
A
#
# COMPACT_ATOMS: atom_id res chain seq x y z
N MET A 1 -9.40 -35.63 5.99
CA MET A 1 -8.82 -34.30 6.06
C MET A 1 -7.59 -34.44 6.96
N GLY A 2 -6.39 -34.53 6.37
CA GLY A 2 -5.14 -34.59 7.13
C GLY A 2 -4.92 -33.30 7.88
N GLU A 3 -4.31 -33.40 9.06
CA GLU A 3 -3.86 -32.24 9.83
C GLU A 3 -2.97 -31.35 8.95
N ILE A 4 -3.50 -30.17 8.51
CA ILE A 4 -2.73 -29.12 7.85
C ILE A 4 -1.88 -28.46 8.96
N GLY A 5 -0.96 -29.21 9.56
CA GLY A 5 -0.23 -28.71 10.72
C GLY A 5 1.22 -28.38 10.43
N LYS A 6 1.93 -29.27 9.74
CA LYS A 6 3.39 -29.16 9.58
C LYS A 6 3.85 -29.72 8.25
N LEU A 7 4.86 -29.08 7.64
CA LEU A 7 5.59 -29.58 6.47
C LEU A 7 7.08 -29.67 6.82
N THR A 8 7.76 -30.69 6.26
CA THR A 8 9.21 -30.81 6.42
C THR A 8 9.87 -30.73 5.04
N ILE A 9 10.75 -29.75 4.86
CA ILE A 9 11.55 -29.56 3.64
C ILE A 9 13.01 -29.44 4.04
N ASN A 10 13.86 -30.26 3.46
CA ASN A 10 15.31 -30.27 3.72
C ASN A 10 15.65 -30.34 5.22
N GLY A 11 14.89 -31.12 6.00
CA GLY A 11 15.07 -31.30 7.45
C GLY A 11 14.57 -30.13 8.31
N LYS A 12 14.00 -29.06 7.72
CA LYS A 12 13.36 -27.97 8.43
C LYS A 12 11.86 -28.20 8.55
N VAL A 13 11.31 -27.98 9.73
CA VAL A 13 9.88 -28.10 10.00
C VAL A 13 9.24 -26.73 9.89
N PHE A 14 8.25 -26.60 9.03
CA PHE A 14 7.43 -25.41 8.83
C PHE A 14 6.04 -25.64 9.42
N GLU A 15 5.59 -24.73 10.27
CA GLU A 15 4.26 -24.77 10.89
C GLU A 15 3.27 -23.91 10.11
N HIS A 16 2.06 -24.40 9.91
CA HIS A 16 1.01 -23.67 9.19
C HIS A 16 0.64 -22.38 9.92
N VAL A 17 0.65 -21.27 9.21
CA VAL A 17 0.26 -19.93 9.72
C VAL A 17 -1.16 -19.60 9.27
N LYS A 18 -1.41 -19.63 7.97
CA LYS A 18 -2.72 -19.32 7.37
C LYS A 18 -2.79 -19.83 5.93
N THR A 19 -4.03 -19.93 5.42
CA THR A 19 -4.30 -20.03 3.98
C THR A 19 -4.91 -18.73 3.52
N ARG A 20 -4.50 -18.19 2.35
CA ARG A 20 -5.03 -16.95 1.81
C ARG A 20 -6.53 -17.06 1.53
N ALA A 21 -7.29 -16.03 1.85
CA ALA A 21 -8.75 -16.03 1.67
C ALA A 21 -9.18 -16.11 0.19
N TYR A 22 -8.41 -15.48 -0.70
CA TYR A 22 -8.77 -15.30 -2.12
C TYR A 22 -7.89 -16.11 -3.09
N ALA A 23 -6.98 -16.93 -2.57
CA ALA A 23 -6.11 -17.78 -3.38
C ALA A 23 -5.80 -19.07 -2.59
N PRO A 24 -5.78 -20.23 -3.25
CA PRO A 24 -5.49 -21.50 -2.59
C PRO A 24 -3.99 -21.64 -2.29
N VAL A 25 -3.42 -20.69 -1.57
CA VAL A 25 -2.01 -20.63 -1.15
C VAL A 25 -1.94 -20.71 0.36
N SER A 26 -1.32 -21.78 0.87
CA SER A 26 -1.05 -21.97 2.28
C SER A 26 0.33 -21.39 2.64
N ILE A 27 0.41 -20.70 3.78
CA ILE A 27 1.61 -20.07 4.31
C ILE A 27 2.04 -20.80 5.58
N PHE A 28 3.31 -21.14 5.63
CA PHE A 28 3.94 -21.81 6.75
C PHE A 28 5.16 -21.02 7.22
N LYS A 29 5.57 -21.17 8.48
CA LYS A 29 6.72 -20.46 9.09
C LYS A 29 7.67 -21.44 9.76
N SER A 30 8.97 -21.19 9.64
CA SER A 30 10.05 -21.86 10.38
C SER A 30 11.14 -20.85 10.74
N GLY A 31 11.16 -20.37 11.99
CA GLY A 31 12.07 -19.28 12.40
C GLY A 31 11.87 -18.03 11.51
N ASP A 32 12.95 -17.58 10.88
CA ASP A 32 12.99 -16.42 9.98
C ASP A 32 12.67 -16.77 8.51
N LEU A 33 11.99 -17.88 8.26
CA LEU A 33 11.61 -18.31 6.92
C LEU A 33 10.10 -18.48 6.81
N PHE A 34 9.57 -18.08 5.66
CA PHE A 34 8.22 -18.39 5.24
C PHE A 34 8.24 -19.34 4.06
N LEU A 35 7.31 -20.28 4.04
CA LEU A 35 7.07 -21.17 2.92
C LEU A 35 5.66 -20.91 2.42
N ARG A 36 5.52 -20.73 1.10
CA ARG A 36 4.23 -20.65 0.42
C ARG A 36 4.05 -21.86 -0.45
N LYS A 37 2.87 -22.54 -0.33
CA LYS A 37 2.53 -23.74 -1.08
C LYS A 37 1.16 -23.56 -1.73
N GLY A 38 1.05 -23.92 -3.02
CA GLY A 38 -0.21 -23.79 -3.76
C GLY A 38 -0.09 -24.16 -5.23
N PRO A 39 -1.06 -23.74 -6.06
CA PRO A 39 -1.06 -24.03 -7.50
C PRO A 39 0.19 -23.50 -8.20
N LYS A 40 0.85 -24.37 -8.97
CA LYS A 40 2.13 -24.07 -9.64
C LYS A 40 2.09 -22.79 -10.45
N LYS A 41 1.13 -22.67 -11.36
CA LYS A 41 1.02 -21.48 -12.22
C LYS A 41 0.96 -20.18 -11.43
N LEU A 42 0.17 -20.13 -10.35
CA LEU A 42 0.02 -18.96 -9.52
C LEU A 42 1.33 -18.57 -8.82
N LEU A 43 2.02 -19.56 -8.24
CA LEU A 43 3.28 -19.30 -7.54
C LEU A 43 4.43 -18.97 -8.51
N GLU A 44 4.47 -19.56 -9.71
CA GLU A 44 5.44 -19.19 -10.74
C GLU A 44 5.25 -17.72 -11.20
N GLU A 45 4.00 -17.25 -11.35
CA GLU A 45 3.68 -15.85 -11.65
C GLU A 45 4.11 -14.92 -10.51
N GLU A 46 3.84 -15.29 -9.24
CA GLU A 46 4.31 -14.54 -8.06
C GLU A 46 5.84 -14.46 -8.01
N ILE A 47 6.54 -15.57 -8.24
CA ILE A 47 8.00 -15.64 -8.24
C ILE A 47 8.60 -14.79 -9.36
N ALA A 48 8.04 -14.86 -10.56
CA ALA A 48 8.49 -14.06 -11.70
C ALA A 48 8.37 -12.56 -11.40
N PHE A 49 7.23 -12.13 -10.88
CA PHE A 49 7.03 -10.74 -10.47
C PHE A 49 7.98 -10.33 -9.32
N HIS A 50 8.17 -11.19 -8.33
CA HIS A 50 9.09 -10.97 -7.24
C HIS A 50 10.53 -10.77 -7.71
N ARG A 51 10.99 -11.59 -8.69
CA ARG A 51 12.31 -11.43 -9.31
C ARG A 51 12.44 -10.09 -10.02
N THR A 52 11.41 -9.64 -10.73
CA THR A 52 11.37 -8.30 -11.34
C THR A 52 11.55 -7.20 -10.29
N LEU A 53 10.87 -7.30 -9.14
CA LEU A 53 11.04 -6.33 -8.06
C LEU A 53 12.47 -6.31 -7.50
N LEU A 54 13.11 -7.48 -7.38
CA LEU A 54 14.50 -7.57 -6.91
C LEU A 54 15.50 -6.95 -7.88
N GLU A 55 15.25 -6.96 -9.19
CA GLU A 55 16.09 -6.29 -10.20
C GLU A 55 16.17 -4.78 -10.00
N TYR A 56 15.14 -4.19 -9.36
CA TYR A 56 15.07 -2.77 -9.01
C TYR A 56 15.41 -2.47 -7.55
N ASP A 57 15.97 -3.45 -6.82
CA ASP A 57 16.35 -3.31 -5.40
C ASP A 57 15.19 -2.98 -4.45
N PHE A 58 13.95 -3.39 -4.78
CA PHE A 58 12.87 -3.26 -3.82
C PHE A 58 13.20 -4.02 -2.52
N PRO A 59 12.92 -3.43 -1.34
CA PRO A 59 13.17 -4.06 -0.06
C PRO A 59 12.11 -5.13 0.23
N ILE A 60 12.20 -6.27 -0.43
CA ILE A 60 11.25 -7.39 -0.34
C ILE A 60 11.94 -8.68 0.14
N PRO A 61 11.19 -9.72 0.58
CA PRO A 61 11.78 -11.00 0.96
C PRO A 61 12.68 -11.57 -0.15
N ARG A 62 13.70 -12.31 0.18
CA ARG A 62 14.49 -13.05 -0.81
C ARG A 62 13.97 -14.46 -0.93
N ILE A 63 13.68 -14.91 -2.15
CA ILE A 63 13.36 -16.31 -2.42
C ILE A 63 14.66 -17.11 -2.35
N LEU A 64 14.68 -18.13 -1.49
CA LEU A 64 15.83 -18.96 -1.23
C LEU A 64 15.75 -20.31 -1.95
N GLU A 65 14.56 -20.84 -2.12
CA GLU A 65 14.30 -22.16 -2.66
C GLU A 65 12.91 -22.20 -3.28
N GLU A 66 12.74 -22.99 -4.33
CA GLU A 66 11.45 -23.27 -4.95
C GLU A 66 11.43 -24.69 -5.50
N GLY A 67 10.25 -25.31 -5.63
CA GLY A 67 10.13 -26.67 -6.15
C GLY A 67 8.72 -27.25 -6.10
N ASP A 68 8.61 -28.51 -6.52
CA ASP A 68 7.36 -29.26 -6.47
C ASP A 68 7.29 -30.08 -5.16
N LEU A 69 6.13 -30.07 -4.49
CA LEU A 69 5.86 -30.81 -3.28
C LEU A 69 4.44 -31.39 -3.29
N GLU A 70 4.31 -32.72 -3.36
CA GLU A 70 3.03 -33.43 -3.30
C GLU A 70 2.00 -32.99 -4.36
N GLY A 71 2.48 -32.65 -5.57
CA GLY A 71 1.62 -32.21 -6.68
C GLY A 71 1.26 -30.73 -6.68
N GLU A 72 1.75 -29.97 -5.72
CA GLU A 72 1.68 -28.52 -5.67
C GLU A 72 3.09 -27.93 -5.79
N TYR A 73 3.17 -26.63 -6.04
CA TYR A 73 4.44 -25.87 -6.08
C TYR A 73 4.66 -25.18 -4.73
N TYR A 74 5.92 -24.93 -4.39
CA TYR A 74 6.26 -24.13 -3.22
C TYR A 74 7.45 -23.20 -3.50
N TYR A 75 7.57 -22.18 -2.68
CA TYR A 75 8.82 -21.44 -2.51
C TYR A 75 9.04 -21.06 -1.05
N ILE A 76 10.32 -20.88 -0.69
CA ILE A 76 10.77 -20.44 0.63
C ILE A 76 11.39 -19.06 0.49
N GLU A 77 10.95 -18.13 1.34
CA GLU A 77 11.43 -16.76 1.39
C GLU A 77 11.90 -16.36 2.78
N THR A 78 12.77 -15.35 2.86
CA THR A 78 13.22 -14.77 4.13
C THR A 78 12.09 -13.96 4.78
N SER A 79 12.03 -13.91 6.13
CA SER A 79 11.18 -12.99 6.86
C SER A 79 11.74 -11.56 6.77
N LEU A 80 10.87 -10.57 6.78
CA LEU A 80 11.24 -9.14 6.89
C LEU A 80 11.03 -8.58 8.30
N GLY A 81 10.62 -9.39 9.24
CA GLY A 81 10.31 -9.01 10.63
C GLY A 81 9.12 -9.80 11.15
N GLU A 82 8.78 -9.59 12.41
CA GLU A 82 7.66 -10.30 13.04
C GLU A 82 6.36 -9.50 12.97
N LYS A 83 6.45 -8.17 13.06
CA LYS A 83 5.31 -7.25 13.08
C LYS A 83 5.43 -6.25 11.94
N HIS A 84 4.30 -5.86 11.38
CA HIS A 84 4.23 -4.69 10.50
C HIS A 84 4.17 -3.39 11.34
N PHE A 85 4.60 -2.28 10.72
CA PHE A 85 4.63 -1.00 11.44
C PHE A 85 3.26 -0.54 11.93
N GLY A 86 2.17 -0.91 11.25
CA GLY A 86 0.82 -0.63 11.75
C GLY A 86 0.57 -1.20 13.14
N GLU A 87 0.99 -2.45 13.43
CA GLU A 87 0.90 -3.05 14.78
C GLU A 87 1.82 -2.35 15.77
N ILE A 88 3.07 -2.08 15.37
CA ILE A 88 4.06 -1.39 16.21
C ILE A 88 3.54 0.01 16.60
N PHE A 89 2.98 0.76 15.66
CA PHE A 89 2.46 2.10 15.91
C PHE A 89 1.21 2.11 16.80
N ILE A 90 0.36 1.07 16.70
CA ILE A 90 -0.76 0.88 17.62
C ILE A 90 -0.25 0.61 19.04
N GLU A 91 0.76 -0.25 19.19
CA GLU A 91 1.37 -0.55 20.48
C GLU A 91 2.04 0.68 21.09
N ASP A 92 2.81 1.43 20.31
CA ASP A 92 3.43 2.68 20.73
C ASP A 92 2.39 3.70 21.20
N THR A 93 1.33 3.89 20.42
CA THR A 93 0.25 4.83 20.76
C THR A 93 -0.44 4.44 22.06
N LYS A 94 -0.70 3.15 22.28
CA LYS A 94 -1.32 2.65 23.52
C LYS A 94 -0.40 2.83 24.72
N ASN A 95 0.91 2.61 24.56
CA ASN A 95 1.85 2.57 25.66
C ASN A 95 2.44 3.95 25.98
N HIS A 96 2.55 4.84 24.99
CA HIS A 96 3.31 6.09 25.08
C HIS A 96 2.54 7.32 24.60
N GLY A 97 1.29 7.15 24.12
CA GLY A 97 0.46 8.24 23.60
C GLY A 97 0.85 8.73 22.20
N GLY A 98 1.72 8.02 21.49
CA GLY A 98 2.14 8.37 20.14
C GLY A 98 3.27 7.47 19.62
N ILE A 99 3.59 7.56 18.34
CA ILE A 99 4.63 6.75 17.69
C ILE A 99 6.02 7.16 18.19
N SER A 100 6.82 6.19 18.63
CA SER A 100 8.19 6.43 19.11
C SER A 100 9.12 6.88 17.98
N LYS A 101 10.12 7.71 18.32
CA LYS A 101 11.13 8.18 17.34
C LYS A 101 11.91 7.03 16.71
N ASN A 102 12.19 5.97 17.46
CA ASN A 102 12.94 4.82 16.96
C ASN A 102 12.14 4.04 15.92
N HIS A 103 10.89 3.69 16.22
CA HIS A 103 10.04 2.96 15.28
C HIS A 103 9.70 3.79 14.04
N PHE A 104 9.47 5.09 14.22
CA PHE A 104 9.29 6.00 13.08
C PHE A 104 10.55 6.11 12.23
N GLY A 105 11.75 6.16 12.83
CA GLY A 105 13.02 6.17 12.10
C GLY A 105 13.21 4.93 11.25
N ASN A 106 12.96 3.74 11.80
CA ASN A 106 13.05 2.48 11.07
C ASN A 106 12.02 2.41 9.92
N PHE A 107 10.80 2.85 10.15
CA PHE A 107 9.76 2.96 9.12
C PHE A 107 10.22 3.88 7.98
N LEU A 108 10.79 5.04 8.30
CA LEU A 108 11.29 6.00 7.34
C LEU A 108 12.42 5.41 6.48
N GLU A 109 13.36 4.66 7.08
CA GLU A 109 14.44 4.00 6.34
C GLU A 109 13.92 2.98 5.31
N VAL A 110 12.88 2.21 5.65
CA VAL A 110 12.27 1.28 4.69
C VAL A 110 11.55 2.04 3.59
N ALA A 111 10.84 3.11 3.94
CA ALA A 111 10.15 3.96 2.97
C ALA A 111 11.12 4.64 1.99
N GLU A 112 12.30 5.08 2.46
CA GLU A 112 13.37 5.62 1.60
C GLU A 112 13.88 4.58 0.60
N LYS A 113 14.17 3.36 1.07
CA LYS A 113 14.62 2.27 0.18
C LYS A 113 13.57 1.96 -0.87
N PHE A 114 12.31 1.89 -0.45
CA PHE A 114 11.18 1.67 -1.36
C PHE A 114 11.06 2.79 -2.39
N ALA A 115 11.11 4.07 -1.99
CA ALA A 115 11.00 5.19 -2.91
C ALA A 115 12.12 5.19 -3.97
N LYS A 116 13.36 4.87 -3.58
CA LYS A 116 14.50 4.76 -4.50
C LYS A 116 14.31 3.61 -5.49
N ALA A 117 13.90 2.45 -5.02
CA ALA A 117 13.60 1.29 -5.87
C ALA A 117 12.45 1.59 -6.84
N GLN A 118 11.39 2.22 -6.36
CA GLN A 118 10.25 2.64 -7.18
C GLN A 118 10.71 3.59 -8.29
N LEU A 119 11.52 4.59 -7.99
CA LEU A 119 12.06 5.52 -8.98
C LEU A 119 12.97 4.85 -10.01
N ALA A 120 13.62 3.74 -9.70
CA ALA A 120 14.40 2.97 -10.66
C ALA A 120 13.51 2.30 -11.74
N THR A 121 12.20 2.08 -11.44
CA THR A 121 11.24 1.53 -12.41
C THR A 121 10.64 2.58 -13.35
N ARG A 122 11.08 3.85 -13.24
CA ARG A 122 10.49 4.96 -14.00
C ARG A 122 10.47 4.70 -15.49
N ASN A 123 9.32 4.98 -16.10
CA ASN A 123 9.12 4.91 -17.53
C ASN A 123 8.47 6.22 -18.00
N GLU A 124 9.04 6.83 -19.02
CA GLU A 124 8.47 8.04 -19.63
C GLU A 124 7.17 7.74 -20.40
N ARG A 125 7.00 6.49 -20.82
CA ARG A 125 5.75 6.05 -21.45
C ARG A 125 4.65 5.94 -20.40
N ARG A 126 3.70 6.85 -20.45
CA ARG A 126 2.53 6.86 -19.57
C ARG A 126 1.69 5.61 -19.78
N ASN A 127 1.32 4.97 -18.70
CA ASN A 127 0.40 3.84 -18.70
C ASN A 127 -0.90 4.24 -17.99
N GLU A 128 -1.66 5.14 -18.65
CA GLU A 128 -2.92 5.69 -18.09
C GLU A 128 -3.96 4.60 -17.84
N GLU A 129 -4.02 3.57 -18.70
CA GLU A 129 -4.93 2.44 -18.53
C GLU A 129 -4.64 1.67 -17.24
N SER A 130 -3.35 1.40 -16.95
CA SER A 130 -2.94 0.77 -15.69
C SER A 130 -3.30 1.62 -14.48
N PHE A 131 -3.11 2.94 -14.56
CA PHE A 131 -3.48 3.86 -13.49
C PHE A 131 -5.00 3.88 -13.27
N TYR A 132 -5.77 4.00 -14.33
CA TYR A 132 -7.23 4.01 -14.32
C TYR A 132 -7.79 2.74 -13.65
N SER A 133 -7.37 1.57 -14.14
CA SER A 133 -7.83 0.28 -13.63
C SER A 133 -7.32 0.00 -12.20
N GLY A 134 -6.07 0.35 -11.91
CA GLY A 134 -5.47 0.16 -10.59
C GLY A 134 -6.16 0.95 -9.48
N LEU A 135 -6.70 2.14 -9.79
CA LEU A 135 -7.51 2.92 -8.85
C LEU A 135 -8.94 2.36 -8.68
N GLY A 136 -9.42 1.51 -9.61
CA GLY A 136 -10.81 1.08 -9.63
C GLY A 136 -11.79 2.19 -9.98
N LEU A 137 -11.39 3.14 -10.85
CA LEU A 137 -12.20 4.31 -11.21
C LEU A 137 -13.52 3.91 -11.85
N GLU A 138 -13.53 2.87 -12.68
CA GLU A 138 -14.75 2.34 -13.30
C GLU A 138 -15.76 1.87 -12.26
N PHE A 139 -15.30 1.07 -11.29
CA PHE A 139 -16.14 0.62 -10.17
C PHE A 139 -16.66 1.78 -9.31
N ASN A 140 -15.84 2.83 -9.10
CA ASN A 140 -16.27 4.02 -8.38
C ASN A 140 -17.43 4.73 -9.09
N ILE A 141 -17.33 4.87 -10.41
CA ILE A 141 -18.37 5.47 -11.24
C ILE A 141 -19.66 4.62 -11.25
N GLU A 142 -19.52 3.31 -11.27
CA GLU A 142 -20.67 2.39 -11.19
C GLU A 142 -21.36 2.42 -9.82
N GLU A 143 -20.59 2.52 -8.74
CA GLU A 143 -21.11 2.58 -7.37
C GLU A 143 -21.74 3.93 -7.01
N LEU A 144 -21.25 5.03 -7.60
CA LEU A 144 -21.66 6.41 -7.32
C LEU A 144 -22.03 7.15 -8.62
N PRO A 145 -23.04 6.68 -9.37
CA PRO A 145 -23.35 7.23 -10.69
C PRO A 145 -23.78 8.70 -10.66
N GLU A 146 -24.30 9.19 -9.53
CA GLU A 146 -24.65 10.60 -9.34
C GLU A 146 -23.43 11.52 -9.29
N LEU A 147 -22.23 10.99 -8.97
CA LEU A 147 -20.97 11.73 -8.92
C LEU A 147 -20.10 11.51 -10.17
N LYS A 148 -20.57 10.73 -11.16
CA LYS A 148 -19.78 10.32 -12.33
C LYS A 148 -19.13 11.48 -13.06
N GLU A 149 -19.89 12.51 -13.44
CA GLU A 149 -19.36 13.63 -14.23
C GLU A 149 -18.28 14.41 -13.46
N ASP A 150 -18.51 14.66 -12.18
CA ASP A 150 -17.57 15.33 -11.30
C ASP A 150 -16.32 14.50 -11.06
N THR A 151 -16.46 13.17 -10.88
CA THR A 151 -15.33 12.24 -10.73
C THR A 151 -14.46 12.22 -11.97
N LEU A 152 -15.05 12.13 -13.17
CA LEU A 152 -14.29 12.16 -14.43
C LEU A 152 -13.59 13.51 -14.63
N ARG A 153 -14.26 14.64 -14.36
CA ARG A 153 -13.66 15.98 -14.44
C ARG A 153 -12.48 16.12 -13.46
N ALA A 154 -12.61 15.62 -12.23
CA ALA A 154 -11.55 15.63 -11.25
C ALA A 154 -10.37 14.76 -11.69
N PHE A 155 -10.64 13.58 -12.25
CA PHE A 155 -9.59 12.69 -12.73
C PHE A 155 -8.86 13.25 -13.96
N ASP A 156 -9.54 13.91 -14.88
CA ASP A 156 -8.91 14.62 -15.99
C ASP A 156 -8.00 15.76 -15.50
N LYS A 157 -8.38 16.45 -14.43
CA LYS A 157 -7.53 17.45 -13.76
C LYS A 157 -6.27 16.81 -13.16
N VAL A 158 -6.36 15.64 -12.51
CA VAL A 158 -5.19 14.86 -12.05
C VAL A 158 -4.26 14.54 -13.22
N LYS A 159 -4.79 14.05 -14.34
CA LYS A 159 -3.98 13.70 -15.52
C LYS A 159 -3.22 14.89 -16.06
N GLU A 160 -3.88 16.04 -16.17
CA GLU A 160 -3.25 17.26 -16.67
C GLU A 160 -2.16 17.77 -15.72
N LYS A 161 -2.42 17.80 -14.40
CA LYS A 161 -1.44 18.24 -13.41
C LYS A 161 -0.22 17.31 -13.36
N SER A 162 -0.44 15.99 -13.36
CA SER A 162 0.62 14.99 -13.26
C SER A 162 1.31 14.65 -14.59
N LYS A 163 1.04 15.37 -15.68
CA LYS A 163 1.57 15.05 -17.02
C LYS A 163 3.09 15.12 -17.12
N SER A 164 3.74 15.90 -16.26
CA SER A 164 5.21 16.02 -16.19
C SER A 164 5.87 14.90 -15.41
N LEU A 165 5.10 14.08 -14.67
CA LEU A 165 5.64 12.99 -13.88
C LEU A 165 5.81 11.72 -14.73
N PRO A 166 6.96 11.01 -14.61
CA PRO A 166 7.08 9.67 -15.16
C PRO A 166 6.14 8.70 -14.43
N TYR A 167 5.79 7.62 -15.09
CA TYR A 167 5.10 6.52 -14.44
C TYR A 167 6.11 5.55 -13.80
N VAL A 168 5.76 5.05 -12.64
CA VAL A 168 6.54 4.06 -11.88
C VAL A 168 5.68 2.86 -11.53
N LEU A 169 6.30 1.73 -11.24
CA LEU A 169 5.60 0.59 -10.67
C LEU A 169 5.28 0.91 -9.21
N THR A 170 4.01 0.99 -8.88
CA THR A 170 3.54 1.24 -7.52
C THR A 170 3.29 -0.06 -6.77
N HIS A 171 3.29 0.03 -5.46
CA HIS A 171 2.74 -1.01 -4.59
C HIS A 171 1.20 -1.02 -4.67
N GLY A 172 0.60 0.15 -4.88
CA GLY A 172 -0.85 0.35 -4.92
C GLY A 172 -1.54 0.36 -3.56
N ASP A 173 -0.94 -0.26 -2.55
CA ASP A 173 -1.39 -0.25 -1.15
C ASP A 173 -0.20 -0.06 -0.18
N PHE A 174 0.72 0.84 -0.49
CA PHE A 174 1.87 1.15 0.34
C PHE A 174 1.43 1.89 1.60
N ASN A 175 1.45 1.19 2.73
CA ASN A 175 0.99 1.71 4.01
C ASN A 175 1.66 0.95 5.18
N PRO A 176 1.61 1.46 6.43
CA PRO A 176 2.28 0.85 7.57
C PRO A 176 1.92 -0.61 7.86
N TYR A 177 0.76 -1.11 7.39
CA TYR A 177 0.38 -2.52 7.57
C TYR A 177 1.04 -3.46 6.55
N ASN A 178 1.63 -2.92 5.48
CA ASN A 178 2.38 -3.67 4.46
C ASN A 178 3.90 -3.46 4.56
N ILE A 179 4.35 -2.68 5.56
CA ILE A 179 5.77 -2.38 5.81
C ILE A 179 6.20 -3.05 7.11
N LEU A 180 7.25 -3.87 7.04
CA LEU A 180 7.91 -4.52 8.17
C LEU A 180 9.28 -3.89 8.42
N GLU A 181 9.94 -4.26 9.49
CA GLU A 181 11.23 -3.68 9.90
C GLU A 181 12.32 -3.72 8.82
N ARG A 182 12.30 -4.72 7.93
CA ARG A 182 13.33 -4.92 6.90
C ARG A 182 12.83 -4.75 5.47
N GLY A 183 11.56 -4.39 5.26
CA GLY A 183 11.03 -4.20 3.91
C GLY A 183 9.52 -4.23 3.79
N VAL A 184 9.05 -4.53 2.58
CA VAL A 184 7.66 -4.38 2.14
C VAL A 184 7.11 -5.71 1.63
N ILE A 185 5.84 -5.99 1.93
CA ILE A 185 5.12 -7.20 1.50
C ILE A 185 3.81 -6.83 0.80
N ASP A 186 3.18 -7.81 0.19
CA ASP A 186 1.81 -7.73 -0.37
C ASP A 186 1.66 -6.80 -1.57
N PHE A 187 2.46 -7.05 -2.60
CA PHE A 187 2.41 -6.35 -3.89
C PHE A 187 1.23 -6.77 -4.80
N GLY A 188 0.22 -7.45 -4.26
CA GLY A 188 -0.93 -7.92 -5.04
C GLY A 188 -1.81 -6.81 -5.63
N SER A 189 -1.65 -5.58 -5.18
CA SER A 189 -2.36 -4.40 -5.69
C SER A 189 -1.51 -3.50 -6.59
N SER A 190 -0.37 -4.00 -7.09
CA SER A 190 0.58 -3.21 -7.89
C SER A 190 0.02 -2.79 -9.24
N PHE A 191 0.29 -1.56 -9.63
CA PHE A 191 -0.04 -0.99 -10.94
C PHE A 191 0.92 0.14 -11.28
N HIS A 192 0.86 0.68 -12.50
CA HIS A 192 1.66 1.84 -12.86
C HIS A 192 0.90 3.14 -12.57
N ALA A 193 1.54 4.06 -11.87
CA ALA A 193 0.98 5.39 -11.55
C ALA A 193 2.04 6.48 -11.68
N PRO A 194 1.65 7.77 -11.70
CA PRO A 194 2.59 8.87 -11.62
C PRO A 194 3.48 8.75 -10.38
N ALA A 195 4.77 9.02 -10.54
CA ALA A 195 5.75 8.97 -9.47
C ALA A 195 5.33 9.87 -8.29
N GLY A 196 5.39 9.33 -7.07
CA GLY A 196 4.93 10.01 -5.85
C GLY A 196 3.62 9.51 -5.27
N TYR A 197 2.80 8.79 -6.06
CA TYR A 197 1.49 8.30 -5.61
C TYR A 197 1.59 7.51 -4.29
N ASP A 198 2.36 6.42 -4.26
CA ASP A 198 2.52 5.61 -3.04
C ASP A 198 3.10 6.41 -1.87
N ILE A 199 4.04 7.30 -2.18
CA ILE A 199 4.78 8.08 -1.17
C ILE A 199 3.83 9.00 -0.41
N VAL A 200 3.04 9.78 -1.11
CA VAL A 200 2.05 10.66 -0.48
C VAL A 200 0.95 9.85 0.19
N THR A 201 0.42 8.83 -0.50
CA THR A 201 -0.72 8.08 0.02
C THR A 201 -0.38 7.26 1.26
N ASN A 202 0.89 6.89 1.47
CA ASN A 202 1.35 6.19 2.67
C ASN A 202 1.07 6.99 3.95
N ILE A 203 1.53 8.24 4.00
CA ILE A 203 1.42 9.06 5.22
C ILE A 203 -0.02 9.51 5.50
N TYR A 204 -0.85 9.63 4.43
CA TYR A 204 -2.28 9.97 4.54
C TYR A 204 -3.21 8.74 4.59
N HIS A 205 -2.65 7.51 4.56
CA HIS A 205 -3.44 6.27 4.55
C HIS A 205 -4.42 6.16 5.72
N ILE A 206 -4.00 6.57 6.91
CA ILE A 206 -4.79 6.47 8.15
C ILE A 206 -6.12 7.24 8.09
N TYR A 207 -6.19 8.30 7.30
CA TYR A 207 -7.41 9.09 7.11
C TYR A 207 -8.47 8.41 6.22
N ASN A 208 -8.20 7.20 5.70
CA ASN A 208 -9.19 6.37 5.04
C ASN A 208 -10.01 5.50 6.02
N PHE A 209 -9.80 5.68 7.34
CA PHE A 209 -10.51 4.99 8.39
C PHE A 209 -11.15 6.00 9.37
N PRO A 210 -12.38 5.73 9.83
CA PRO A 210 -13.02 6.57 10.84
C PRO A 210 -12.31 6.46 12.19
N GLU A 211 -12.28 7.57 12.95
CA GLU A 211 -11.70 7.62 14.30
C GLU A 211 -12.63 6.99 15.35
N LYS A 212 -13.94 7.09 15.12
CA LYS A 212 -14.97 6.75 16.13
C LYS A 212 -15.13 5.26 16.33
N ASP A 213 -15.44 4.87 17.57
CA ASP A 213 -15.91 3.53 17.89
C ASP A 213 -17.24 3.21 17.20
N GLY A 214 -17.48 1.91 16.95
CA GLY A 214 -18.70 1.43 16.32
C GLY A 214 -18.56 1.14 14.82
N TYR A 215 -17.37 1.36 14.26
CA TYR A 215 -16.97 0.85 12.95
C TYR A 215 -16.14 -0.41 13.10
N GLU A 216 -16.24 -1.31 12.14
CA GLU A 216 -15.48 -2.58 12.11
C GLU A 216 -13.99 -2.36 11.91
N MET A 217 -13.65 -1.26 11.23
CA MET A 217 -12.28 -0.80 11.07
C MET A 217 -12.22 0.67 11.51
N LYS A 218 -11.22 1.00 12.31
CA LYS A 218 -11.01 2.36 12.80
C LYS A 218 -9.54 2.73 12.78
N ARG A 219 -9.28 4.02 12.77
CA ARG A 219 -7.94 4.57 12.96
C ARG A 219 -7.47 4.31 14.40
N CYS A 220 -6.28 3.76 14.55
CA CYS A 220 -5.73 3.34 15.83
C CYS A 220 -4.42 4.04 16.21
N PHE A 221 -3.85 4.84 15.33
CA PHE A 221 -2.67 5.68 15.56
C PHE A 221 -2.70 6.90 14.65
N ASP A 222 -1.89 7.90 14.97
CA ASP A 222 -1.65 9.08 14.14
C ASP A 222 -0.16 9.39 14.07
N PHE A 223 0.28 9.92 12.93
CA PHE A 223 1.58 10.57 12.83
C PHE A 223 1.48 11.99 13.40
N SER A 224 2.45 12.40 14.21
CA SER A 224 2.56 13.80 14.61
C SER A 224 2.90 14.70 13.40
N GLU A 225 2.59 16.00 13.49
CA GLU A 225 2.94 16.96 12.43
C GLU A 225 4.44 16.86 12.08
N GLN A 226 5.31 16.84 13.10
CA GLN A 226 6.74 16.71 12.89
C GLN A 226 7.13 15.40 12.16
N GLN A 227 6.43 14.29 12.42
CA GLN A 227 6.68 13.02 11.71
C GLN A 227 6.24 13.11 10.26
N LYS A 228 5.09 13.71 9.98
CA LYS A 228 4.60 13.94 8.62
C LYS A 228 5.56 14.84 7.84
N GLU A 229 5.94 15.97 8.39
CA GLU A 229 6.91 16.89 7.79
C GLU A 229 8.25 16.20 7.53
N THR A 230 8.78 15.46 8.51
CA THR A 230 10.05 14.73 8.36
C THR A 230 9.97 13.68 7.24
N TYR A 231 8.88 12.94 7.18
CA TYR A 231 8.67 11.94 6.13
C TYR A 231 8.59 12.60 4.74
N LEU A 232 7.74 13.60 4.58
CA LEU A 232 7.52 14.27 3.30
C LEU A 232 8.78 14.98 2.80
N GLU A 233 9.48 15.72 3.67
CA GLU A 233 10.74 16.37 3.29
C GLU A 233 11.80 15.35 2.86
N LYS A 234 11.91 14.24 3.56
CA LYS A 234 12.85 13.18 3.19
C LYS A 234 12.54 12.60 1.80
N MET A 235 11.26 12.40 1.49
CA MET A 235 10.82 11.94 0.18
C MET A 235 11.05 13.00 -0.89
N ASN A 236 10.75 14.27 -0.61
CA ASN A 236 11.02 15.39 -1.51
C ASN A 236 12.51 15.48 -1.89
N VAL A 237 13.42 15.27 -0.93
CA VAL A 237 14.87 15.22 -1.20
C VAL A 237 15.20 14.12 -2.22
N ILE A 238 14.67 12.90 -2.04
CA ILE A 238 14.92 11.77 -2.96
C ILE A 238 14.45 12.12 -4.39
N TYR A 239 13.30 12.77 -4.53
CA TYR A 239 12.75 13.14 -5.82
C TYR A 239 13.54 14.29 -6.47
N ARG A 240 13.93 15.30 -5.72
CA ARG A 240 14.82 16.37 -6.19
C ARG A 240 16.17 15.82 -6.68
N GLU A 241 16.77 14.90 -5.95
CA GLU A 241 18.02 14.22 -6.35
C GLU A 241 17.86 13.41 -7.64
N ALA A 242 16.66 12.87 -7.89
CA ALA A 242 16.31 12.19 -9.13
C ALA A 242 15.95 13.13 -10.29
N GLY A 243 15.96 14.45 -10.08
CA GLY A 243 15.58 15.47 -11.07
C GLY A 243 14.08 15.55 -11.33
N LEU A 244 13.25 15.16 -10.37
CA LEU A 244 11.79 15.14 -10.48
C LEU A 244 11.16 16.21 -9.58
N PRO A 245 9.92 16.67 -9.91
CA PRO A 245 9.13 17.48 -9.00
C PRO A 245 8.90 16.79 -7.67
N GLU A 246 8.67 17.55 -6.62
CA GLU A 246 8.43 17.02 -5.28
C GLU A 246 7.06 16.33 -5.21
N PRO A 247 6.96 15.12 -4.58
CA PRO A 247 5.67 14.44 -4.40
C PRO A 247 4.61 15.30 -3.72
N THR A 248 5.02 16.18 -2.81
CA THR A 248 4.13 17.11 -2.09
C THR A 248 3.43 18.12 -3.00
N ASP A 249 3.99 18.47 -4.15
CA ASP A 249 3.35 19.36 -5.13
C ASP A 249 2.07 18.75 -5.74
N PHE A 250 1.91 17.42 -5.61
CA PHE A 250 0.79 16.64 -6.12
C PHE A 250 -0.02 15.97 -5.00
N ALA A 251 0.11 16.46 -3.77
CA ALA A 251 -0.54 15.83 -2.61
C ALA A 251 -2.07 15.78 -2.76
N ASP A 252 -2.69 16.84 -3.23
CA ASP A 252 -4.13 16.90 -3.49
C ASP A 252 -4.56 15.83 -4.50
N ASP A 253 -3.82 15.72 -5.60
CA ASP A 253 -4.10 14.78 -6.69
C ASP A 253 -4.01 13.33 -6.20
N PHE A 254 -2.97 13.00 -5.44
CA PHE A 254 -2.76 11.64 -4.95
C PHE A 254 -3.70 11.25 -3.80
N ILE A 255 -4.04 12.18 -2.90
CA ILE A 255 -5.06 11.96 -1.87
C ILE A 255 -6.43 11.73 -2.52
N PHE A 256 -6.80 12.51 -3.54
CA PHE A 256 -8.02 12.28 -4.30
C PHE A 256 -8.03 10.88 -4.95
N CYS A 257 -6.97 10.52 -5.67
CA CYS A 257 -6.84 9.19 -6.29
C CYS A 257 -6.91 8.07 -5.25
N ARG A 258 -6.24 8.21 -4.11
CA ARG A 258 -6.32 7.22 -3.03
C ARG A 258 -7.71 7.10 -2.45
N THR A 259 -8.48 8.17 -2.45
CA THR A 259 -9.87 8.14 -1.98
C THR A 259 -10.76 7.36 -2.94
N ILE A 260 -10.56 7.44 -4.27
CA ILE A 260 -11.22 6.58 -5.24
C ILE A 260 -10.95 5.11 -4.89
N TRP A 261 -9.66 4.74 -4.78
CA TRP A 261 -9.24 3.38 -4.46
C TRP A 261 -9.82 2.87 -3.12
N ALA A 262 -9.86 3.71 -2.09
CA ALA A 262 -10.39 3.35 -0.77
C ALA A 262 -11.91 3.19 -0.76
N THR A 263 -12.63 3.79 -1.70
CA THR A 263 -14.10 3.77 -1.77
C THR A 263 -14.60 2.45 -2.38
N VAL A 264 -13.91 1.90 -3.37
CA VAL A 264 -14.34 0.72 -4.14
C VAL A 264 -13.68 -0.57 -3.63
N ARG A 265 -13.89 -0.92 -2.39
CA ARG A 265 -13.35 -2.18 -1.83
C ARG A 265 -14.27 -3.36 -2.12
N ASN A 266 -13.65 -4.54 -2.36
CA ASN A 266 -14.36 -5.78 -2.63
C ASN A 266 -15.26 -6.25 -1.47
N GLU A 267 -14.86 -5.96 -0.23
CA GLU A 267 -15.68 -6.26 0.96
C GLU A 267 -16.49 -5.05 1.36
N LYS A 268 -17.81 -5.15 1.18
CA LYS A 268 -18.76 -4.11 1.59
C LYS A 268 -19.18 -4.32 3.04
N ILE A 269 -18.55 -3.56 3.93
CA ILE A 269 -18.95 -3.47 5.33
C ILE A 269 -19.90 -2.27 5.44
N PRO A 270 -21.21 -2.47 5.70
CA PRO A 270 -22.24 -1.44 5.45
C PRO A 270 -21.97 -0.08 6.11
N LYS A 271 -21.52 -0.07 7.37
CA LYS A 271 -21.26 1.18 8.09
C LYS A 271 -20.06 1.93 7.53
N ILE A 272 -18.95 1.21 7.33
CA ILE A 272 -17.73 1.81 6.78
C ILE A 272 -17.94 2.24 5.33
N GLN A 273 -18.71 1.48 4.55
CA GLN A 273 -18.98 1.81 3.15
C GLN A 273 -19.75 3.13 3.02
N LYS A 274 -20.79 3.33 3.85
CA LYS A 274 -21.49 4.60 3.89
C LYS A 274 -20.57 5.76 4.25
N TRP A 275 -19.73 5.58 5.26
CA TRP A 275 -18.76 6.60 5.67
C TRP A 275 -17.76 6.91 4.53
N ARG A 276 -17.31 5.91 3.77
CA ARG A 276 -16.42 6.10 2.61
C ARG A 276 -17.09 6.87 1.49
N TYR A 277 -18.36 6.60 1.19
CA TYR A 277 -19.12 7.36 0.19
C TYR A 277 -19.29 8.82 0.60
N ASP A 278 -19.68 9.08 1.86
CA ASP A 278 -19.81 10.45 2.39
C ASP A 278 -18.45 11.19 2.34
N ARG A 279 -17.36 10.49 2.68
CA ARG A 279 -16.00 11.02 2.62
C ARG A 279 -15.59 11.31 1.19
N PHE A 280 -15.85 10.40 0.26
CA PHE A 280 -15.52 10.57 -1.16
C PHE A 280 -16.20 11.82 -1.73
N GLY A 281 -17.50 12.01 -1.50
CA GLY A 281 -18.23 13.18 -1.96
C GLY A 281 -17.65 14.50 -1.42
N LYS A 282 -17.23 14.54 -0.15
CA LYS A 282 -16.58 15.72 0.45
C LYS A 282 -15.22 16.02 -0.20
N ILE A 283 -14.38 15.00 -0.37
CA ILE A 283 -13.05 15.14 -0.98
C ILE A 283 -13.17 15.56 -2.44
N LEU A 284 -14.07 14.93 -3.21
CA LEU A 284 -14.32 15.28 -4.60
C LEU A 284 -14.74 16.75 -4.74
N ALA A 285 -15.69 17.19 -3.92
CA ALA A 285 -16.16 18.58 -3.95
C ALA A 285 -15.04 19.57 -3.58
N ALA A 286 -14.22 19.28 -2.57
CA ALA A 286 -13.09 20.13 -2.18
C ALA A 286 -12.01 20.18 -3.28
N TYR A 287 -11.64 19.02 -3.85
CA TYR A 287 -10.66 18.93 -4.93
C TYR A 287 -11.07 19.74 -6.17
N LEU A 288 -12.36 19.70 -6.52
CA LEU A 288 -12.88 20.50 -7.65
C LEU A 288 -12.90 22.02 -7.38
N ARG A 289 -12.89 22.44 -6.11
CA ARG A 289 -12.78 23.84 -5.69
C ARG A 289 -11.34 24.32 -5.43
N ASP A 290 -10.33 23.49 -5.73
CA ASP A 290 -8.92 23.75 -5.45
C ASP A 290 -8.61 24.00 -3.95
N GLU A 291 -9.37 23.35 -3.05
CA GLU A 291 -9.09 23.33 -1.62
C GLU A 291 -7.95 22.33 -1.31
N SER A 292 -7.11 22.65 -0.31
CA SER A 292 -6.04 21.76 0.14
C SER A 292 -6.62 20.47 0.77
N LEU A 293 -6.37 19.34 0.13
CA LEU A 293 -6.82 18.04 0.66
C LEU A 293 -6.01 17.57 1.88
N PRO A 294 -4.68 17.79 1.99
CA PRO A 294 -3.96 17.58 3.24
C PRO A 294 -4.62 18.26 4.43
N GLU A 295 -4.88 19.58 4.33
CA GLU A 295 -5.54 20.33 5.40
C GLU A 295 -6.97 19.84 5.68
N LEU A 296 -7.73 19.52 4.64
CA LEU A 296 -9.08 19.01 4.78
C LEU A 296 -9.12 17.68 5.52
N VAL A 297 -8.28 16.70 5.12
CA VAL A 297 -8.31 15.37 5.74
C VAL A 297 -7.85 15.43 7.19
N GLU A 298 -6.91 16.27 7.52
CA GLU A 298 -6.46 16.50 8.89
C GLU A 298 -7.53 17.18 9.75
N LYS A 299 -8.18 18.20 9.23
CA LYS A 299 -9.25 18.93 9.93
C LYS A 299 -10.49 18.08 10.18
N GLU A 300 -10.97 17.36 9.16
CA GLU A 300 -12.23 16.62 9.22
C GLU A 300 -12.06 15.24 9.85
N TRP A 301 -10.90 14.61 9.68
CA TRP A 301 -10.64 13.23 10.09
C TRP A 301 -9.37 13.06 10.92
N GLY A 302 -8.65 14.13 11.27
CA GLY A 302 -7.37 14.13 11.98
C GLY A 302 -7.48 14.27 13.52
N LYS A 303 -8.66 14.22 14.12
CA LYS A 303 -8.85 14.40 15.59
C LYS A 303 -9.71 13.30 16.16
#